data_c459a6d2b5797f9ffb4e659720c1b2bb
#
_entry.id   c459a6d2b5797f9ffb4e659720c1b2bb
#
_cell.length_a   1.000
_cell.length_b   1.000
_cell.length_c   1.000
_cell.angle_alpha   90.00
_cell.angle_beta   90.00
_cell.angle_gamma   90.00
#
_symmetry.space_group_name_H-M   'P 1'
#
loop_
_entity.id
_entity.type
_entity.pdbx_description
1 polymer ?
#
loop_
_entity_poly.entity_id
_entity_poly.type
_entity_poly.pdbx_seq_one_letter_code
_entity_poly.pdbx_strand_id
1 'polypeptide(L)' 'MLYDNIKKICDEKKTPVSSMEKELGFPRSYVCKWNENEPGITKVKKVADYLGVPIEKLLE' A
#
# COMPACT_ATOMS: atom_id res chain seq x y z
N MET A 1 -4.85 3.65 10.20
CA MET A 1 -3.98 4.51 9.39
C MET A 1 -3.71 3.85 8.05
N LEU A 2 -3.32 4.59 7.06
CA LEU A 2 -3.19 4.07 5.69
C LEU A 2 -2.20 2.92 5.58
N TYR A 3 -1.00 3.08 6.12
CA TYR A 3 0.00 2.02 6.05
C TYR A 3 -0.46 0.76 6.79
N ASP A 4 -1.10 0.96 7.95
CA ASP A 4 -1.59 -0.18 8.73
C ASP A 4 -2.59 -1.00 7.94
N ASN A 5 -3.49 -0.32 7.23
CA ASN A 5 -4.49 -1.01 6.40
C ASN A 5 -3.82 -1.78 5.27
N ILE A 6 -2.84 -1.15 4.62
CA ILE A 6 -2.10 -1.78 3.53
C ILE A 6 -1.35 -3.01 4.04
N LYS A 7 -0.66 -2.88 5.18
CA LYS A 7 0.10 -3.98 5.74
C LYS A 7 -0.81 -5.15 6.10
N LYS A 8 -1.97 -4.86 6.67
CA LYS A 8 -2.93 -5.90 7.02
C LYS A 8 -3.37 -6.68 5.78
N ILE A 9 -3.70 -5.98 4.71
CA ILE A 9 -4.12 -6.63 3.47
C ILE A 9 -2.96 -7.42 2.86
N CYS A 10 -1.75 -6.86 2.88
CA CYS A 10 -0.58 -7.58 2.39
C CYS A 10 -0.35 -8.87 3.17
N ASP A 11 -0.50 -8.82 4.49
CA ASP A 11 -0.35 -10.01 5.33
C ASP A 11 -1.41 -11.05 5.00
N GLU A 12 -2.65 -10.61 4.79
CA GLU A 12 -3.75 -11.52 4.43
C GLU A 12 -3.49 -12.21 3.10
N LYS A 13 -2.87 -11.51 2.17
CA LYS A 13 -2.56 -12.05 0.84
C LYS A 13 -1.18 -12.70 0.77
N LYS A 14 -0.46 -12.72 1.90
CA LYS A 14 0.89 -13.29 1.99
C LYS A 14 1.84 -12.65 0.99
N THR A 15 1.69 -11.34 0.79
CA THR A 15 2.52 -10.56 -0.12
C THR A 15 3.30 -9.54 0.70
N PRO A 16 4.63 -9.68 0.81
CA PRO A 16 5.42 -8.69 1.56
C PRO A 16 5.29 -7.29 0.97
N VAL A 17 5.22 -6.28 1.85
CA VAL A 17 5.14 -4.89 1.39
C VAL A 17 6.34 -4.53 0.52
N SER A 18 7.53 -5.03 0.88
CA SER A 18 8.74 -4.77 0.09
C SER A 18 8.64 -5.29 -1.33
N SER A 19 8.02 -6.45 -1.52
CA SER A 19 7.80 -6.99 -2.86
C SER A 19 6.85 -6.12 -3.66
N MET A 20 5.79 -5.63 -3.00
CA MET A 20 4.85 -4.72 -3.65
C MET A 20 5.53 -3.42 -4.07
N GLU A 21 6.36 -2.85 -3.19
CA GLU A 21 7.09 -1.64 -3.51
C GLU A 21 7.96 -1.82 -4.74
N LYS A 22 8.66 -2.96 -4.79
CA LYS A 22 9.53 -3.27 -5.92
C LYS A 22 8.74 -3.40 -7.22
N GLU A 23 7.61 -4.11 -7.16
CA GLU A 23 6.77 -4.32 -8.34
C GLU A 23 6.20 -3.00 -8.87
N LEU A 24 5.84 -2.08 -7.97
CA LEU A 24 5.25 -0.81 -8.35
C LEU A 24 6.29 0.27 -8.66
N GLY A 25 7.57 -0.06 -8.52
CA GLY A 25 8.63 0.91 -8.77
C GLY A 25 8.78 1.97 -7.69
N PHE A 26 8.33 1.67 -6.47
CA PHE A 26 8.46 2.58 -5.35
C PHE A 26 9.83 2.43 -4.69
N PRO A 27 10.37 3.49 -4.10
CA PRO A 27 11.58 3.39 -3.31
C PRO A 27 11.39 2.47 -2.11
N ARG A 28 12.50 1.93 -1.60
CA ARG A 28 12.48 1.10 -0.42
C ARG A 28 11.91 1.88 0.77
N SER A 29 11.07 1.22 1.57
CA SER A 29 10.45 1.80 2.76
C SER A 29 9.56 3.01 2.46
N TYR A 30 9.14 3.16 1.21
CA TYR A 30 8.31 4.28 0.81
C TYR A 30 6.91 4.21 1.44
N VAL A 31 6.30 3.05 1.34
CA VAL A 31 4.91 2.85 1.81
C VAL A 31 4.83 2.89 3.33
N CYS A 32 5.87 2.46 4.04
CA CYS A 32 5.81 2.41 5.50
C CYS A 32 5.72 3.80 6.14
N LYS A 33 5.98 4.85 5.38
CA LYS A 33 5.88 6.23 5.88
C LYS A 33 4.50 6.84 5.66
N TRP A 34 3.59 6.09 5.07
CA TRP A 34 2.29 6.64 4.68
C TRP A 34 1.33 6.92 5.84
N ASN A 35 1.61 6.41 7.04
CA ASN A 35 0.85 6.82 8.22
C ASN A 35 1.16 8.27 8.60
N GLU A 36 2.37 8.71 8.33
CA GLU A 36 2.84 10.05 8.68
C GLU A 36 2.72 11.02 7.51
N ASN A 37 3.01 10.54 6.29
CA ASN A 37 3.02 11.36 5.09
C ASN A 37 2.06 10.74 4.06
N GLU A 38 0.86 11.29 3.95
CA GLU A 38 -0.12 10.77 3.01
C GLU A 38 0.35 10.96 1.57
N PRO A 39 0.34 9.89 0.77
CA PRO A 39 0.68 9.99 -0.64
C PRO A 39 -0.48 10.56 -1.44
N GLY A 40 -0.22 10.95 -2.68
CA GLY A 40 -1.29 11.34 -3.58
C GLY A 40 -2.19 10.15 -3.92
N ILE A 41 -3.41 10.47 -4.34
CA ILE A 41 -4.42 9.44 -4.65
C ILE A 41 -3.92 8.46 -5.73
N THR A 42 -3.13 8.95 -6.68
CA THR A 42 -2.62 8.12 -7.76
C THR A 42 -1.78 6.96 -7.22
N LYS A 43 -0.95 7.22 -6.22
CA LYS A 43 -0.11 6.18 -5.62
C LYS A 43 -0.92 5.21 -4.79
N VAL A 44 -1.91 5.70 -4.06
CA VAL A 44 -2.80 4.85 -3.28
C VAL A 44 -3.58 3.93 -4.23
N LYS A 45 -4.03 4.46 -5.37
CA LYS A 45 -4.76 3.67 -6.34
C LYS A 45 -3.88 2.56 -6.94
N LYS A 46 -2.60 2.84 -7.18
CA LYS A 46 -1.67 1.82 -7.66
C LYS A 46 -1.59 0.65 -6.69
N VAL A 47 -1.52 0.94 -5.39
CA VAL A 47 -1.47 -0.10 -4.37
C VAL A 47 -2.79 -0.89 -4.34
N ALA A 48 -3.92 -0.19 -4.38
CA ALA A 48 -5.22 -0.85 -4.38
C ALA A 48 -5.35 -1.79 -5.58
N ASP A 49 -4.96 -1.31 -6.77
CA ASP A 49 -5.01 -2.13 -7.98
C ASP A 49 -4.09 -3.34 -7.87
N TYR A 50 -2.90 -3.16 -7.34
CA TYR A 50 -1.95 -4.26 -7.16
C TYR A 50 -2.53 -5.33 -6.23
N LEU A 51 -3.14 -4.90 -5.14
CA LEU A 51 -3.71 -5.82 -4.15
C LEU A 51 -5.08 -6.35 -4.56
N GLY A 52 -5.67 -5.82 -5.62
CA GLY A 52 -6.97 -6.28 -6.10
C GLY A 52 -8.11 -5.91 -5.18
N VAL A 53 -8.03 -4.77 -4.48
CA VAL A 53 -9.06 -4.32 -3.56
C VAL A 53 -9.51 -2.92 -3.94
N PRO A 54 -10.74 -2.52 -3.55
CA PRO A 54 -11.17 -1.14 -3.76
C PRO A 54 -10.31 -0.18 -2.93
N ILE A 55 -10.10 1.02 -3.45
CA ILE A 55 -9.30 2.02 -2.74
C ILE A 55 -9.88 2.34 -1.36
N GLU A 56 -11.20 2.26 -1.22
CA GLU A 56 -11.88 2.52 0.05
C GLU A 56 -11.38 1.59 1.15
N LYS A 57 -10.99 0.37 0.81
CA LYS A 57 -10.43 -0.57 1.78
C LYS A 57 -9.16 -0.07 2.42
N LEU A 58 -8.38 0.68 1.67
CA LEU A 58 -7.13 1.24 2.18
C LEU A 58 -7.37 2.46 3.05
N LEU A 59 -8.49 3.14 2.84
CA LEU A 59 -8.80 4.39 3.52
C LEU A 59 -9.64 4.21 4.79
N GLU A 60 -10.04 2.98 5.07
CA GLU A 60 -10.75 2.67 6.31
C GLU A 60 -9.84 2.87 7.50
#